data_d6fd69bc1e23e7a85f189549b4c40fe5
#
_entry.id   d6fd69bc1e23e7a85f189549b4c40fe5
#
_cell.length_a   1.000
_cell.length_b   1.000
_cell.length_c   1.000
_cell.angle_alpha   90.00
_cell.angle_beta   90.00
_cell.angle_gamma   90.00
#
_symmetry.space_group_name_H-M   'P 1'
#
loop_
_entity.id
_entity.type
_entity.pdbx_description
1 polymer ?
#
loop_
_entity_poly.entity_id
_entity_poly.type
_entity_poly.pdbx_seq_one_letter_code
_entity_poly.pdbx_strand_id
1 'polypeptide(L)'
;FALAWLFLGDQPEFRTGLIVIGLARCIAMVLIWNDLACGDREVAALLVAINSVFQIAAYALLGTFYLSILPGWLGLDTQDVTFSTADITKAVLVFLGIPLVAGYLTRRIGLRVRGREWYEGTFLPRLGPFALYGLLFTIVVMFALQGDAITSDPLAVVSIAVPLLCYFALMWGVAFALGLRSRLGYPRTATLA
;
A
#
# COMPACT_ATOMS: atom_id res chain seq x y z
N PHE A 1 1.31 5.79 -14.51
CA PHE A 1 1.42 6.92 -15.42
C PHE A 1 0.71 6.65 -16.74
N ALA A 2 1.14 5.69 -17.57
CA ALA A 2 0.55 5.43 -18.89
C ALA A 2 -0.97 5.19 -18.85
N LEU A 3 -1.47 4.36 -17.93
CA LEU A 3 -2.90 4.14 -17.76
C LEU A 3 -3.65 5.40 -17.33
N ALA A 4 -3.06 6.23 -16.48
CA ALA A 4 -3.66 7.47 -16.04
C ALA A 4 -3.86 8.45 -17.23
N TRP A 5 -2.87 8.55 -18.09
CA TRP A 5 -2.98 9.38 -19.30
C TRP A 5 -3.91 8.78 -20.37
N LEU A 6 -3.94 7.45 -20.49
CA LEU A 6 -4.79 6.78 -21.47
C LEU A 6 -6.30 6.91 -21.13
N PHE A 7 -6.64 6.79 -19.84
CA PHE A 7 -8.05 6.76 -19.41
C PHE A 7 -8.56 8.10 -18.87
N LEU A 8 -7.67 8.95 -18.33
CA LEU A 8 -8.02 10.18 -17.63
C LEU A 8 -7.30 11.41 -18.23
N GLY A 9 -7.04 11.40 -19.53
CA GLY A 9 -6.37 12.51 -20.23
C GLY A 9 -7.04 13.86 -20.02
N ASP A 10 -8.37 13.89 -20.08
CA ASP A 10 -9.20 15.11 -19.97
C ASP A 10 -9.56 15.47 -18.51
N GLN A 11 -9.13 14.67 -17.52
CA GLN A 11 -9.48 14.85 -16.11
C GLN A 11 -8.22 14.97 -15.24
N PRO A 12 -7.59 16.16 -15.17
CA PRO A 12 -6.27 16.34 -14.55
C PRO A 12 -6.24 15.99 -13.06
N GLU A 13 -7.31 16.25 -12.32
CA GLU A 13 -7.40 15.94 -10.89
C GLU A 13 -7.40 14.42 -10.64
N PHE A 14 -8.23 13.67 -11.37
CA PHE A 14 -8.31 12.22 -11.25
C PHE A 14 -7.05 11.53 -11.77
N ARG A 15 -6.47 12.05 -12.85
CA ARG A 15 -5.18 11.60 -13.38
C ARG A 15 -4.06 11.74 -12.35
N THR A 16 -3.98 12.90 -11.70
CA THR A 16 -3.01 13.16 -10.64
C THR A 16 -3.22 12.22 -9.46
N GLY A 17 -4.46 12.07 -9.01
CA GLY A 17 -4.83 11.13 -7.94
C GLY A 17 -4.43 9.69 -8.26
N LEU A 18 -4.70 9.21 -9.48
CA LEU A 18 -4.33 7.85 -9.90
C LEU A 18 -2.81 7.65 -9.97
N ILE A 19 -2.04 8.65 -10.40
CA ILE A 19 -0.56 8.59 -10.39
C ILE A 19 -0.04 8.53 -8.95
N VAL A 20 -0.56 9.39 -8.06
CA VAL A 20 -0.18 9.43 -6.64
C VAL A 20 -0.49 8.10 -5.95
N ILE A 21 -1.67 7.52 -6.18
CA ILE A 21 -2.04 6.19 -5.66
C ILE A 21 -1.09 5.12 -6.19
N GLY A 22 -0.74 5.16 -7.46
CA GLY A 22 0.20 4.21 -8.07
C GLY A 22 1.62 4.30 -7.52
N LEU A 23 2.02 5.46 -6.99
CA LEU A 23 3.31 5.67 -6.33
C LEU A 23 3.27 5.27 -4.86
N ALA A 24 2.13 5.50 -4.19
CA ALA A 24 1.93 5.15 -2.79
C ALA A 24 1.75 3.65 -2.62
N ARG A 25 2.61 3.02 -1.86
CA ARG A 25 2.52 1.57 -1.59
C ARG A 25 1.90 1.31 -0.22
N CYS A 26 1.04 0.30 -0.16
CA CYS A 26 0.40 -0.11 1.08
C CYS A 26 1.43 -0.75 2.03
N ILE A 27 1.39 -0.36 3.30
CA ILE A 27 2.30 -0.88 4.34
C ILE A 27 1.56 -1.78 5.33
N ALA A 28 0.37 -1.39 5.75
CA ALA A 28 -0.34 -2.06 6.85
C ALA A 28 -1.21 -3.24 6.38
N MET A 29 -2.03 -3.03 5.37
CA MET A 29 -2.99 -4.04 4.91
C MET A 29 -2.34 -5.22 4.19
N VAL A 30 -1.19 -5.01 3.56
CA VAL A 30 -0.49 -6.04 2.78
C VAL A 30 -0.13 -7.27 3.62
N LEU A 31 0.23 -7.09 4.88
CA LEU A 31 0.55 -8.21 5.78
C LEU A 31 -0.68 -9.07 6.09
N ILE A 32 -1.85 -8.45 6.26
CA ILE A 32 -3.11 -9.16 6.52
C ILE A 32 -3.53 -9.96 5.27
N TRP A 33 -3.48 -9.33 4.09
CA TRP A 33 -3.80 -10.00 2.83
C TRP A 33 -2.82 -11.13 2.51
N ASN A 34 -1.52 -10.93 2.79
CA ASN A 34 -0.50 -11.95 2.65
C ASN A 34 -0.80 -13.19 3.53
N ASP A 35 -1.20 -12.96 4.78
CA ASP A 35 -1.60 -14.04 5.68
C ASP A 35 -2.83 -14.82 5.17
N LEU A 36 -3.84 -14.10 4.70
CA LEU A 36 -5.05 -14.71 4.13
C LEU A 36 -4.76 -15.49 2.84
N ALA A 37 -3.78 -15.06 2.05
CA ALA A 37 -3.32 -15.74 0.85
C ALA A 37 -2.32 -16.88 1.14
N CYS A 38 -2.04 -17.20 2.40
CA CYS A 38 -1.02 -18.19 2.80
C CYS A 38 0.38 -17.85 2.24
N GLY A 39 0.71 -16.58 2.15
CA GLY A 39 2.02 -16.10 1.73
C GLY A 39 3.10 -16.26 2.80
N ASP A 40 4.34 -15.99 2.42
CA ASP A 40 5.50 -16.04 3.32
C ASP A 40 5.57 -14.74 4.16
N ARG A 41 5.29 -14.88 5.47
CA ARG A 41 5.23 -13.73 6.41
C ARG A 41 6.57 -13.03 6.59
N GLU A 42 7.66 -13.77 6.59
CA GLU A 42 9.00 -13.20 6.79
C GLU A 42 9.41 -12.38 5.58
N VAL A 43 9.17 -12.92 4.38
CA VAL A 43 9.42 -12.22 3.13
C VAL A 43 8.51 -10.98 3.01
N ALA A 44 7.23 -11.09 3.36
CA ALA A 44 6.31 -9.96 3.35
C ALA A 44 6.77 -8.83 4.29
N ALA A 45 7.16 -9.15 5.53
CA ALA A 45 7.66 -8.17 6.48
C ALA A 45 8.95 -7.49 5.99
N LEU A 46 9.86 -8.25 5.39
CA LEU A 46 11.09 -7.72 4.81
C LEU A 46 10.79 -6.77 3.63
N LEU A 47 9.91 -7.16 2.72
CA LEU A 47 9.51 -6.34 1.58
C LEU A 47 8.83 -5.04 2.03
N VAL A 48 7.96 -5.10 3.05
CA VAL A 48 7.33 -3.91 3.64
C VAL A 48 8.37 -2.97 4.24
N ALA A 49 9.35 -3.49 4.97
CA ALA A 49 10.41 -2.69 5.56
C ALA A 49 11.28 -2.00 4.49
N ILE A 50 11.75 -2.74 3.48
CA ILE A 50 12.53 -2.19 2.36
C ILE A 50 11.72 -1.13 1.59
N ASN A 51 10.45 -1.45 1.32
CA ASN A 51 9.56 -0.52 0.61
C ASN A 51 9.31 0.77 1.40
N SER A 52 9.20 0.69 2.72
CA SER A 52 9.02 1.87 3.58
C SER A 52 10.22 2.82 3.53
N VAL A 53 11.43 2.26 3.60
CA VAL A 53 12.68 3.04 3.44
C VAL A 53 12.75 3.67 2.05
N PHE A 54 12.47 2.87 1.00
CA PHE A 54 12.43 3.36 -0.36
C PHE A 54 11.41 4.49 -0.53
N GLN A 55 10.22 4.37 0.07
CA GLN A 55 9.16 5.36 -0.03
C GLN A 55 9.55 6.70 0.63
N ILE A 56 10.22 6.67 1.79
CA ILE A 56 10.74 7.89 2.41
C ILE A 56 11.71 8.62 1.48
N ALA A 57 12.62 7.87 0.85
CA ALA A 57 13.67 8.44 0.01
C ALA A 57 13.17 8.87 -1.38
N ALA A 58 12.29 8.08 -2.00
CA ALA A 58 11.98 8.18 -3.42
C ALA A 58 10.59 8.74 -3.73
N TYR A 59 9.64 8.77 -2.79
CA TYR A 59 8.26 9.15 -3.09
C TYR A 59 8.13 10.57 -3.62
N ALA A 60 8.75 11.54 -2.96
CA ALA A 60 8.73 12.94 -3.40
C ALA A 60 9.43 13.12 -4.75
N LEU A 61 10.56 12.45 -4.94
CA LEU A 61 11.33 12.46 -6.20
C LEU A 61 10.51 11.89 -7.36
N LEU A 62 9.92 10.72 -7.17
CA LEU A 62 9.09 10.06 -8.18
C LEU A 62 7.80 10.84 -8.44
N GLY A 63 7.20 11.42 -7.40
CA GLY A 63 6.03 12.28 -7.53
C GLY A 63 6.32 13.48 -8.44
N THR A 64 7.39 14.21 -8.17
CA THR A 64 7.83 15.32 -9.02
C THR A 64 8.17 14.85 -10.44
N PHE A 65 8.85 13.72 -10.56
CA PHE A 65 9.21 13.18 -11.87
C PHE A 65 7.96 12.85 -12.71
N TYR A 66 6.99 12.11 -12.15
CA TYR A 66 5.81 11.66 -12.91
C TYR A 66 4.73 12.73 -13.09
N LEU A 67 4.69 13.78 -12.26
CA LEU A 67 3.67 14.82 -12.36
C LEU A 67 4.16 16.10 -13.06
N SER A 68 5.46 16.39 -13.02
CA SER A 68 6.01 17.62 -13.58
C SER A 68 7.03 17.34 -14.69
N ILE A 69 8.07 16.55 -14.43
CA ILE A 69 9.18 16.39 -15.36
C ILE A 69 8.79 15.57 -16.60
N LEU A 70 8.25 14.39 -16.40
CA LEU A 70 7.91 13.46 -17.48
C LEU A 70 6.80 14.00 -18.41
N PRO A 71 5.70 14.57 -17.89
CA PRO A 71 4.72 15.24 -18.74
C PRO A 71 5.32 16.40 -19.55
N GLY A 72 6.17 17.21 -18.91
CA GLY A 72 6.86 18.32 -19.59
C GLY A 72 7.73 17.86 -20.77
N TRP A 73 8.44 16.73 -20.66
CA TRP A 73 9.22 16.16 -21.76
C TRP A 73 8.35 15.62 -22.90
N LEU A 74 7.14 15.17 -22.57
CA LEU A 74 6.19 14.64 -23.56
C LEU A 74 5.28 15.73 -24.15
N GLY A 75 5.44 16.99 -23.76
CA GLY A 75 4.59 18.11 -24.20
C GLY A 75 3.16 18.02 -23.66
N LEU A 76 2.98 17.36 -22.51
CA LEU A 76 1.70 17.17 -21.84
C LEU A 76 1.53 18.20 -20.71
N ASP A 77 0.30 18.40 -20.24
CA ASP A 77 0.01 19.31 -19.13
C ASP A 77 0.71 18.88 -17.85
N THR A 78 1.45 19.79 -17.24
CA THR A 78 2.13 19.57 -15.98
C THR A 78 1.27 19.98 -14.80
N GLN A 79 1.39 19.24 -13.69
CA GLN A 79 0.75 19.58 -12.42
C GLN A 79 1.83 19.88 -11.39
N ASP A 80 1.82 21.08 -10.85
CA ASP A 80 2.75 21.48 -9.78
C ASP A 80 2.23 20.99 -8.42
N VAL A 81 2.54 19.73 -8.11
CA VAL A 81 2.26 19.15 -6.79
C VAL A 81 3.54 19.13 -5.97
N THR A 82 3.55 19.91 -4.89
CA THR A 82 4.68 19.93 -3.96
C THR A 82 4.57 18.80 -2.95
N PHE A 83 5.52 17.88 -2.97
CA PHE A 83 5.63 16.81 -1.99
C PHE A 83 6.62 17.19 -0.90
N SER A 84 6.12 17.30 0.34
CA SER A 84 6.98 17.51 1.50
C SER A 84 7.59 16.18 1.96
N THR A 85 8.87 15.99 1.75
CA THR A 85 9.61 14.82 2.26
C THR A 85 9.51 14.72 3.79
N ALA A 86 9.44 15.87 4.47
CA ALA A 86 9.29 15.91 5.92
C ALA A 86 7.94 15.33 6.39
N ASP A 87 6.84 15.66 5.70
CA ASP A 87 5.51 15.14 6.05
C ASP A 87 5.39 13.65 5.74
N ILE A 88 5.97 13.19 4.63
CA ILE A 88 6.05 11.76 4.30
C ILE A 88 6.84 11.01 5.37
N THR A 89 8.01 11.52 5.75
CA THR A 89 8.85 10.91 6.80
C THR A 89 8.10 10.86 8.13
N LYS A 90 7.46 11.96 8.53
CA LYS A 90 6.64 12.02 9.75
C LYS A 90 5.51 10.99 9.73
N ALA A 91 4.78 10.89 8.62
CA ALA A 91 3.70 9.92 8.47
C ALA A 91 4.24 8.48 8.61
N VAL A 92 5.34 8.13 7.94
CA VAL A 92 5.94 6.78 8.06
C VAL A 92 6.43 6.52 9.48
N LEU A 93 7.08 7.47 10.13
CA LEU A 93 7.54 7.30 11.52
C LEU A 93 6.38 7.12 12.51
N VAL A 94 5.29 7.86 12.35
CA VAL A 94 4.12 7.76 13.23
C VAL A 94 3.34 6.48 12.96
N PHE A 95 2.96 6.21 11.71
CA PHE A 95 2.06 5.10 11.37
C PHE A 95 2.75 3.74 11.26
N LEU A 96 4.04 3.69 10.97
CA LEU A 96 4.84 2.46 10.94
C LEU A 96 5.79 2.36 12.14
N GLY A 97 6.54 3.42 12.45
CA GLY A 97 7.58 3.40 13.47
C GLY A 97 7.03 3.11 14.86
N ILE A 98 5.96 3.81 15.28
CA ILE A 98 5.37 3.60 16.62
C ILE A 98 4.82 2.17 16.78
N PRO A 99 3.99 1.63 15.86
CA PRO A 99 3.54 0.23 15.96
C PRO A 99 4.67 -0.79 15.92
N LEU A 100 5.71 -0.56 15.13
CA LEU A 100 6.86 -1.45 15.04
C LEU A 100 7.63 -1.51 16.38
N VAL A 101 7.91 -0.36 16.98
CA VAL A 101 8.56 -0.28 18.29
C VAL A 101 7.68 -0.89 19.36
N ALA A 102 6.39 -0.61 19.37
CA ALA A 102 5.43 -1.20 20.30
C ALA A 102 5.37 -2.72 20.17
N GLY A 103 5.32 -3.26 18.95
CA GLY A 103 5.36 -4.69 18.66
C GLY A 103 6.66 -5.35 19.11
N TYR A 104 7.80 -4.72 18.83
CA TYR A 104 9.10 -5.19 19.29
C TYR A 104 9.20 -5.23 20.83
N LEU A 105 8.79 -4.16 21.51
CA LEU A 105 8.78 -4.10 22.96
C LEU A 105 7.83 -5.14 23.56
N THR A 106 6.62 -5.27 23.02
CA THR A 106 5.63 -6.27 23.46
C THR A 106 6.17 -7.69 23.31
N ARG A 107 6.81 -7.98 22.17
CA ARG A 107 7.48 -9.28 21.96
C ARG A 107 8.59 -9.51 22.98
N ARG A 108 9.49 -8.54 23.13
CA ARG A 108 10.64 -8.66 24.05
C ARG A 108 10.21 -8.83 25.51
N ILE A 109 9.23 -8.04 25.95
CA ILE A 109 8.69 -8.12 27.31
C ILE A 109 7.88 -9.41 27.48
N GLY A 110 6.99 -9.75 26.55
CA GLY A 110 6.17 -10.95 26.61
C GLY A 110 7.00 -12.23 26.68
N LEU A 111 8.04 -12.35 25.84
CA LEU A 111 8.96 -13.49 25.88
C LEU A 111 9.74 -13.58 27.20
N ARG A 112 10.12 -12.42 27.77
CA ARG A 112 10.90 -12.37 29.00
C ARG A 112 10.09 -12.66 30.26
N VAL A 113 8.81 -12.18 30.28
CA VAL A 113 7.97 -12.28 31.50
C VAL A 113 7.12 -13.54 31.52
N ARG A 114 6.60 -13.98 30.39
CA ARG A 114 5.67 -15.13 30.31
C ARG A 114 6.15 -16.27 29.43
N GLY A 115 7.29 -16.12 28.77
CA GLY A 115 7.88 -17.15 27.94
C GLY A 115 7.27 -17.23 26.53
N ARG A 116 7.91 -18.04 25.70
CA ARG A 116 7.58 -18.18 24.26
C ARG A 116 6.24 -18.86 24.04
N GLU A 117 5.94 -19.86 24.81
CA GLU A 117 4.72 -20.67 24.69
C GLU A 117 3.45 -19.82 24.90
N TRP A 118 3.45 -18.97 25.91
CA TRP A 118 2.36 -18.04 26.16
C TRP A 118 2.26 -16.98 25.06
N TYR A 119 3.41 -16.43 24.63
CA TYR A 119 3.41 -15.35 23.64
C TYR A 119 2.89 -15.85 22.27
N GLU A 120 3.41 -16.99 21.78
CA GLU A 120 3.04 -17.54 20.47
C GLU A 120 1.72 -18.33 20.52
N GLY A 121 1.43 -19.03 21.60
CA GLY A 121 0.25 -19.90 21.73
C GLY A 121 -1.01 -19.21 22.24
N THR A 122 -0.88 -18.10 23.00
CA THR A 122 -2.04 -17.45 23.63
C THR A 122 -2.18 -16.00 23.21
N PHE A 123 -1.10 -15.23 23.28
CA PHE A 123 -1.15 -13.78 23.05
C PHE A 123 -1.35 -13.42 21.58
N LEU A 124 -0.50 -13.94 20.69
CA LEU A 124 -0.57 -13.65 19.26
C LEU A 124 -1.90 -14.11 18.60
N PRO A 125 -2.43 -15.32 18.87
CA PRO A 125 -3.71 -15.74 18.32
C PRO A 125 -4.89 -14.89 18.78
N ARG A 126 -4.82 -14.33 19.98
CA ARG A 126 -5.85 -13.42 20.51
C ARG A 126 -5.74 -12.02 19.92
N LEU A 127 -4.52 -11.55 19.63
CA LEU A 127 -4.28 -10.21 19.10
C LEU A 127 -4.53 -10.15 17.58
N GLY A 128 -4.25 -11.23 16.86
CA GLY A 128 -4.37 -11.28 15.40
C GLY A 128 -5.71 -10.78 14.84
N PRO A 129 -6.86 -11.25 15.35
CA PRO A 129 -8.18 -10.81 14.87
C PRO A 129 -8.43 -9.30 15.00
N PHE A 130 -7.82 -8.61 15.97
CA PHE A 130 -7.97 -7.16 16.13
C PHE A 130 -7.40 -6.36 14.95
N ALA A 131 -6.36 -6.88 14.29
CA ALA A 131 -5.83 -6.26 13.07
C ALA A 131 -6.88 -6.30 11.94
N LEU A 132 -7.57 -7.44 11.77
CA LEU A 132 -8.64 -7.59 10.80
C LEU A 132 -9.84 -6.70 11.15
N TYR A 133 -10.25 -6.66 12.42
CA TYR A 133 -11.37 -5.80 12.85
C TYR A 133 -11.04 -4.31 12.65
N GLY A 134 -9.81 -3.90 12.96
CA GLY A 134 -9.35 -2.53 12.69
C GLY A 134 -9.37 -2.19 11.20
N LEU A 135 -8.95 -3.12 10.34
CA LEU A 135 -9.01 -2.97 8.89
C LEU A 135 -10.47 -2.80 8.41
N LEU A 136 -11.37 -3.70 8.82
CA LEU A 136 -12.78 -3.63 8.43
C LEU A 136 -13.44 -2.33 8.93
N PHE A 137 -13.15 -1.95 10.17
CA PHE A 137 -13.61 -0.67 10.72
C PHE A 137 -13.13 0.53 9.89
N THR A 138 -11.86 0.55 9.51
CA THR A 138 -11.30 1.62 8.67
C THR A 138 -12.01 1.69 7.32
N ILE A 139 -12.26 0.54 6.69
CA ILE A 139 -12.98 0.47 5.40
C ILE A 139 -14.39 1.06 5.56
N VAL A 140 -15.15 0.62 6.59
CA VAL A 140 -16.51 1.12 6.84
C VAL A 140 -16.49 2.64 7.07
N VAL A 141 -15.59 3.15 7.89
CA VAL A 141 -15.48 4.59 8.16
C VAL A 141 -15.13 5.38 6.91
N MET A 142 -14.18 4.90 6.10
CA MET A 142 -13.82 5.57 4.85
C MET A 142 -14.99 5.65 3.87
N PHE A 143 -15.73 4.55 3.69
CA PHE A 143 -16.92 4.57 2.82
C PHE A 143 -18.05 5.44 3.39
N ALA A 144 -18.24 5.46 4.71
CA ALA A 144 -19.23 6.33 5.36
C ALA A 144 -18.89 7.81 5.17
N LEU A 145 -17.62 8.19 5.25
CA LEU A 145 -17.17 9.58 5.06
C LEU A 145 -17.22 10.02 3.59
N GLN A 146 -17.08 9.11 2.65
CA GLN A 146 -17.04 9.40 1.21
C GLN A 146 -18.35 9.03 0.48
N GLY A 147 -19.36 8.56 1.21
CA GLY A 147 -20.61 8.07 0.63
C GLY A 147 -21.31 9.09 -0.26
N ASP A 148 -21.37 10.34 0.17
CA ASP A 148 -21.98 11.42 -0.60
C ASP A 148 -21.24 11.68 -1.91
N ALA A 149 -19.93 11.67 -1.92
CA ALA A 149 -19.13 11.85 -3.13
C ALA A 149 -19.30 10.69 -4.12
N ILE A 150 -19.38 9.45 -3.60
CA ILE A 150 -19.57 8.24 -4.43
C ILE A 150 -20.96 8.21 -5.07
N THR A 151 -22.00 8.64 -4.34
CA THR A 151 -23.38 8.59 -4.78
C THR A 151 -23.75 9.77 -5.68
N SER A 152 -23.12 10.93 -5.51
CA SER A 152 -23.39 12.14 -6.30
C SER A 152 -22.85 12.06 -7.73
N ASP A 153 -21.70 11.40 -7.93
CA ASP A 153 -21.10 11.24 -9.27
C ASP A 153 -20.57 9.80 -9.49
N PRO A 154 -21.47 8.85 -9.78
CA PRO A 154 -21.10 7.47 -10.01
C PRO A 154 -20.25 7.26 -11.29
N LEU A 155 -20.36 8.16 -12.28
CA LEU A 155 -19.55 8.07 -13.50
C LEU A 155 -18.08 8.42 -13.22
N ALA A 156 -17.82 9.40 -12.38
CA ALA A 156 -16.47 9.71 -11.90
C ALA A 156 -15.84 8.53 -11.18
N VAL A 157 -16.62 7.84 -10.33
CA VAL A 157 -16.15 6.63 -9.63
C VAL A 157 -15.75 5.53 -10.61
N VAL A 158 -16.59 5.27 -11.63
CA VAL A 158 -16.30 4.27 -12.67
C VAL A 158 -15.08 4.66 -13.49
N SER A 159 -14.92 5.94 -13.84
CA SER A 159 -13.79 6.42 -14.64
C SER A 159 -12.44 6.24 -13.93
N ILE A 160 -12.43 6.30 -12.59
CA ILE A 160 -11.24 6.04 -11.77
C ILE A 160 -11.06 4.53 -11.53
N ALA A 161 -12.16 3.80 -11.31
CA ALA A 161 -12.12 2.38 -10.99
C ALA A 161 -11.56 1.53 -12.15
N VAL A 162 -11.93 1.83 -13.38
CA VAL A 162 -11.48 1.05 -14.55
C VAL A 162 -9.95 1.04 -14.71
N PRO A 163 -9.25 2.19 -14.80
CA PRO A 163 -7.80 2.19 -14.91
C PRO A 163 -7.11 1.60 -13.66
N LEU A 164 -7.72 1.73 -12.49
CA LEU A 164 -7.19 1.15 -11.25
C LEU A 164 -7.28 -0.38 -11.27
N LEU A 165 -8.41 -0.94 -11.71
CA LEU A 165 -8.59 -2.39 -11.89
C LEU A 165 -7.62 -2.95 -12.94
N CYS A 166 -7.45 -2.24 -14.07
CA CYS A 166 -6.45 -2.61 -15.08
C CYS A 166 -5.02 -2.60 -14.50
N TYR A 167 -4.69 -1.60 -13.69
CA TYR A 167 -3.41 -1.52 -13.03
C TYR A 167 -3.19 -2.71 -12.08
N PHE A 168 -4.15 -3.03 -11.22
CA PHE A 168 -4.04 -4.15 -10.30
C PHE A 168 -3.95 -5.49 -11.03
N ALA A 169 -4.78 -5.72 -12.02
CA ALA A 169 -4.74 -6.97 -12.81
C ALA A 169 -3.39 -7.15 -13.52
N LEU A 170 -2.85 -6.08 -14.08
CA LEU A 170 -1.56 -6.07 -14.76
C LEU A 170 -0.41 -6.34 -13.79
N MET A 171 -0.37 -5.59 -12.67
CA MET A 171 0.70 -5.72 -11.68
C MET A 171 0.68 -7.09 -11.00
N TRP A 172 -0.51 -7.54 -10.59
CA TRP A 172 -0.68 -8.87 -10.03
C TRP A 172 -0.28 -9.97 -11.03
N GLY A 173 -0.78 -9.90 -12.26
CA GLY A 173 -0.48 -10.89 -13.29
C GLY A 173 1.02 -10.98 -13.61
N VAL A 174 1.69 -9.83 -13.76
CA VAL A 174 3.14 -9.78 -14.01
C VAL A 174 3.92 -10.30 -12.81
N ALA A 175 3.60 -9.87 -11.59
CA ALA A 175 4.29 -10.32 -10.38
C ALA A 175 4.11 -11.82 -10.15
N PHE A 176 2.89 -12.34 -10.35
CA PHE A 176 2.61 -13.78 -10.24
C PHE A 176 3.35 -14.59 -11.31
N ALA A 177 3.34 -14.14 -12.56
CA ALA A 177 4.08 -14.79 -13.65
C ALA A 177 5.58 -14.79 -13.39
N LEU A 178 6.14 -13.70 -12.88
CA LEU A 178 7.55 -13.62 -12.48
C LEU A 178 7.88 -14.61 -11.34
N GLY A 179 7.00 -14.71 -10.33
CA GLY A 179 7.17 -15.66 -9.23
C GLY A 179 7.16 -17.10 -9.71
N LEU A 180 6.24 -17.46 -10.60
CA LEU A 180 6.20 -18.79 -11.22
C LEU A 180 7.45 -19.07 -12.07
N ARG A 181 7.87 -18.11 -12.91
CA ARG A 181 9.05 -18.25 -13.75
C ARG A 181 10.33 -18.38 -12.92
N SER A 182 10.39 -17.70 -11.79
CA SER A 182 11.52 -17.75 -10.85
C SER A 182 11.48 -18.97 -9.92
N ARG A 183 10.47 -19.83 -10.03
CA ARG A 183 10.29 -21.06 -9.24
C ARG A 183 10.32 -20.80 -7.71
N LEU A 184 9.75 -19.69 -7.27
CA LEU A 184 9.77 -19.27 -5.87
C LEU A 184 8.89 -20.14 -4.93
N GLY A 185 8.05 -20.99 -5.49
CA GLY A 185 7.00 -21.69 -4.75
C GLY A 185 5.79 -20.79 -4.46
N TYR A 186 4.66 -21.39 -4.12
CA TYR A 186 3.40 -20.64 -3.93
C TYR A 186 3.48 -19.56 -2.86
N PRO A 187 3.99 -19.81 -1.61
CA PRO A 187 3.97 -18.78 -0.57
C PRO A 187 4.72 -17.51 -0.96
N ARG A 188 5.91 -17.64 -1.55
CA ARG A 188 6.72 -16.49 -1.97
C ARG A 188 6.16 -15.82 -3.22
N THR A 189 5.56 -16.59 -4.12
CA THR A 189 4.88 -16.03 -5.31
C THR A 189 3.66 -15.23 -4.90
N ALA A 190 2.85 -15.73 -3.98
CA ALA A 190 1.70 -15.02 -3.43
C ALA A 190 2.11 -13.73 -2.69
N THR A 191 3.25 -13.77 -1.97
CA THR A 191 3.79 -12.58 -1.29
C THR A 191 4.28 -11.51 -2.27
N LEU A 192 4.81 -11.92 -3.43
CA LEU A 192 5.34 -11.00 -4.45
C LEU A 192 4.22 -10.36 -5.27
N ALA A 193 3.11 -11.08 -5.46
CA ALA A 193 1.98 -10.68 -6.28
C ALA A 193 0.94 -9.85 -5.53
#